data_3e2240378bbeab31eeaf7d49dffdc8b0
#
_entry.id   3e2240378bbeab31eeaf7d49dffdc8b0
#
_cell.length_a   1.000
_cell.length_b   1.000
_cell.length_c   1.000
_cell.angle_alpha   90.00
_cell.angle_beta   90.00
_cell.angle_gamma   90.00
#
_symmetry.space_group_name_H-M   'P 1'
#
loop_
_entity.id
_entity.type
_entity.pdbx_description
1 polymer ?
#
loop_
_entity_poly.entity_id
_entity_poly.type
_entity_poly.pdbx_seq_one_letter_code
_entity_poly.pdbx_strand_id
1 'polypeptide(L)'
;ANKLNRKPALDTKIYTHPVGNSKAAGQIDAKSLELKADSSIFLDPAWQDGSTIADASFLSAAAVSGDLAGQIAVGQNSVVALNSTQANAISAFNQLKNASDLTWGTSGVTAALYVASPVNVASTGSINVNGILTSASYANAGAVTVAAKGLLLVDQANVGSETVLNGASLTMDNSSYVGIINATDGTIKLADSITGTPLVVTDNQFVTGDVTDGVVTTTVDNQKLAGAVASMGVQQMARRADTVFANTIADRTAQSLAGEGVALWVDVGGERYEADDLDNGAQYKANMFYGAFGADVGVTPEARIGAAIQYGSGDSKSDNYGIKNDIDAVTFGLYGSYNVTGAAKIVGEFGWTHTTNDVTASERLLTNDFDADVLSLGVRGQHEFQVGAVKIVPSVGVRVSRISTDSFNVGGVKVDVDDQTIVQVPLSVAFAANSIDANGWKLNPYAKVSFTPTFGDDEINVRGYDQSALDTLPVQGNFGLSATNGNVTFGAALSAGFGQDCAKNFGGKVGVTYVF
;
A
#
# COMPACT_ATOMS: atom_id res chain seq x y z
N ALA A 1 -13.00 -11.58 -40.35
CA ALA A 1 -11.90 -11.30 -41.23
C ALA A 1 -12.34 -10.37 -42.36
N ASN A 2 -12.32 -9.06 -42.13
CA ASN A 2 -12.52 -8.11 -43.24
C ASN A 2 -11.19 -7.40 -43.48
N LYS A 3 -10.42 -7.93 -44.44
CA LYS A 3 -9.43 -7.14 -45.18
C LYS A 3 -10.21 -6.16 -46.03
N LEU A 4 -10.20 -4.89 -45.70
CA LEU A 4 -10.55 -3.83 -46.65
C LEU A 4 -9.42 -3.72 -47.71
N ASN A 5 -9.37 -4.65 -48.65
CA ASN A 5 -8.57 -4.56 -49.86
C ASN A 5 -9.41 -3.82 -50.90
N ARG A 6 -9.25 -2.50 -50.98
CA ARG A 6 -9.75 -1.75 -52.15
C ARG A 6 -8.61 -1.21 -52.97
N LYS A 7 -8.71 -1.40 -54.30
CA LYS A 7 -7.79 -0.92 -55.31
C LYS A 7 -7.66 0.61 -55.31
N PRO A 8 -6.49 1.15 -55.67
CA PRO A 8 -6.21 2.56 -55.62
C PRO A 8 -6.96 3.31 -56.71
N ALA A 9 -7.66 4.31 -56.34
CA ALA A 9 -8.08 5.52 -57.03
C ALA A 9 -9.52 5.89 -56.69
N LEU A 10 -9.71 6.41 -55.48
CA LEU A 10 -10.79 7.31 -55.11
C LEU A 10 -10.61 7.59 -53.62
N ASP A 11 -10.63 8.87 -53.22
CA ASP A 11 -10.66 9.31 -51.84
C ASP A 11 -11.64 8.44 -51.02
N THR A 12 -11.13 7.44 -50.34
CA THR A 12 -11.97 6.59 -49.50
C THR A 12 -12.15 7.29 -48.17
N LYS A 13 -13.26 7.99 -48.02
CA LYS A 13 -13.64 8.64 -46.76
C LYS A 13 -14.54 7.70 -45.97
N ILE A 14 -14.15 7.34 -44.77
CA ILE A 14 -14.99 6.57 -43.85
C ILE A 14 -15.51 7.54 -42.80
N TYR A 15 -16.83 7.68 -42.72
CA TYR A 15 -17.49 8.49 -41.69
C TYR A 15 -18.20 7.57 -40.72
N THR A 16 -18.06 7.85 -39.43
CA THR A 16 -18.84 7.18 -38.40
C THR A 16 -19.86 8.17 -37.88
N HIS A 17 -21.12 8.02 -38.30
CA HIS A 17 -22.24 8.79 -37.79
C HIS A 17 -23.19 7.88 -37.01
N PRO A 18 -23.80 8.35 -35.90
CA PRO A 18 -24.93 7.65 -35.32
C PRO A 18 -26.10 7.62 -36.30
N VAL A 19 -26.67 6.45 -36.52
CA VAL A 19 -27.83 6.28 -37.42
C VAL A 19 -29.11 6.46 -36.60
N GLY A 20 -29.83 7.56 -36.87
CA GLY A 20 -31.13 7.86 -36.24
C GLY A 20 -31.00 8.27 -34.75
N ASN A 21 -32.00 7.93 -33.93
CA ASN A 21 -32.04 8.21 -32.48
C ASN A 21 -31.20 7.19 -31.64
N SER A 22 -30.35 6.40 -32.29
CA SER A 22 -29.48 5.46 -31.61
C SER A 22 -28.33 6.20 -30.90
N LYS A 23 -28.12 5.90 -29.61
CA LYS A 23 -26.95 6.37 -28.86
C LYS A 23 -25.66 5.61 -29.22
N ALA A 24 -25.74 4.60 -30.08
CA ALA A 24 -24.60 3.80 -30.48
C ALA A 24 -23.75 4.57 -31.49
N ALA A 25 -22.56 4.96 -31.09
CA ALA A 25 -21.54 5.54 -31.95
C ALA A 25 -20.98 4.47 -32.92
N GLY A 26 -20.46 4.92 -34.06
CA GLY A 26 -19.85 4.02 -35.05
C GLY A 26 -18.57 3.39 -34.48
N GLN A 27 -18.45 2.07 -34.65
CA GLN A 27 -17.30 1.31 -34.17
C GLN A 27 -16.60 0.58 -35.32
N ILE A 28 -15.29 0.77 -35.44
CA ILE A 28 -14.42 0.06 -36.35
C ILE A 28 -13.38 -0.69 -35.51
N ASP A 29 -13.47 -2.02 -35.50
CA ASP A 29 -12.51 -2.88 -34.85
C ASP A 29 -11.74 -3.67 -35.91
N ALA A 30 -10.47 -3.31 -36.12
CA ALA A 30 -9.61 -3.88 -37.14
C ALA A 30 -8.51 -4.74 -36.50
N LYS A 31 -8.30 -5.96 -37.04
CA LYS A 31 -7.16 -6.78 -36.66
C LYS A 31 -5.84 -6.14 -37.08
N SER A 32 -5.84 -5.45 -38.23
CA SER A 32 -4.69 -4.71 -38.76
C SER A 32 -5.18 -3.51 -39.53
N LEU A 33 -4.53 -2.37 -39.32
CA LEU A 33 -4.73 -1.11 -40.03
C LEU A 33 -3.51 -0.84 -40.92
N GLU A 34 -3.75 -0.69 -42.24
CA GLU A 34 -2.82 -0.12 -43.22
C GLU A 34 -3.50 1.11 -43.80
N LEU A 35 -2.91 2.30 -43.62
CA LEU A 35 -3.47 3.55 -44.12
C LEU A 35 -2.55 4.16 -45.15
N LYS A 36 -3.02 4.17 -46.43
CA LYS A 36 -2.25 4.67 -47.59
C LYS A 36 -2.41 6.19 -47.75
N ALA A 37 -1.50 6.83 -48.47
CA ALA A 37 -1.41 8.28 -48.62
C ALA A 37 -2.71 8.95 -49.10
N ASP A 38 -3.50 8.32 -49.94
CA ASP A 38 -4.75 8.90 -50.45
C ASP A 38 -6.00 8.46 -49.67
N SER A 39 -5.82 7.94 -48.45
CA SER A 39 -6.90 7.44 -47.63
C SER A 39 -7.17 8.39 -46.44
N SER A 40 -8.46 8.49 -46.06
CA SER A 40 -8.85 9.31 -44.91
C SER A 40 -9.89 8.60 -44.07
N ILE A 41 -9.76 8.71 -42.73
CA ILE A 41 -10.72 8.23 -41.75
C ILE A 41 -11.19 9.40 -40.89
N PHE A 42 -12.49 9.60 -40.80
CA PHE A 42 -13.12 10.66 -40.03
C PHE A 42 -14.04 10.05 -38.98
N LEU A 43 -13.74 10.29 -37.71
CA LEU A 43 -14.62 9.97 -36.60
C LEU A 43 -15.33 11.27 -36.20
N ASP A 44 -16.62 11.36 -36.49
CA ASP A 44 -17.44 12.55 -36.27
C ASP A 44 -18.84 12.17 -35.75
N PRO A 45 -18.94 11.65 -34.52
CA PRO A 45 -20.23 11.41 -33.92
C PRO A 45 -20.87 12.72 -33.44
N ALA A 46 -22.19 12.76 -33.45
CA ALA A 46 -22.91 13.85 -32.80
C ALA A 46 -22.62 13.78 -31.28
N TRP A 47 -22.10 14.90 -30.72
CA TRP A 47 -21.88 15.01 -29.30
C TRP A 47 -23.19 14.89 -28.51
N GLN A 48 -23.20 14.07 -27.47
CA GLN A 48 -24.30 13.99 -26.51
C GLN A 48 -23.77 14.32 -25.11
N ASP A 49 -24.42 15.26 -24.45
CA ASP A 49 -24.08 15.64 -23.08
C ASP A 49 -24.28 14.42 -22.13
N GLY A 50 -23.30 14.14 -21.28
CA GLY A 50 -23.31 13.00 -20.37
C GLY A 50 -22.86 11.67 -20.98
N SER A 51 -22.25 11.67 -22.17
CA SER A 51 -21.62 10.47 -22.77
C SER A 51 -20.45 10.00 -21.90
N THR A 52 -20.24 8.68 -21.89
CA THR A 52 -19.02 8.06 -21.33
C THR A 52 -18.06 7.71 -22.47
N ILE A 53 -16.77 7.42 -22.14
CA ILE A 53 -15.85 6.94 -23.16
C ILE A 53 -16.33 5.67 -23.87
N ALA A 54 -17.12 4.83 -23.19
CA ALA A 54 -17.69 3.62 -23.78
C ALA A 54 -18.75 3.91 -24.87
N ASP A 55 -19.35 5.11 -24.84
CA ASP A 55 -20.33 5.58 -25.82
C ASP A 55 -19.67 6.36 -26.98
N ALA A 56 -18.36 6.53 -27.00
CA ALA A 56 -17.62 7.22 -28.04
C ALA A 56 -17.61 6.43 -29.35
N SER A 57 -17.37 7.12 -30.45
CA SER A 57 -17.00 6.48 -31.72
C SER A 57 -15.57 5.93 -31.64
N PHE A 58 -15.37 4.70 -32.05
CA PHE A 58 -14.07 4.05 -32.01
C PHE A 58 -13.55 3.66 -33.39
N LEU A 59 -12.24 3.92 -33.59
CA LEU A 59 -11.39 3.16 -34.49
C LEU A 59 -10.34 2.46 -33.63
N SER A 60 -10.42 1.15 -33.52
CA SER A 60 -9.37 0.34 -32.88
C SER A 60 -8.66 -0.54 -33.91
N ALA A 61 -7.34 -0.61 -33.80
CA ALA A 61 -6.49 -1.46 -34.62
C ALA A 61 -5.54 -2.25 -33.73
N ALA A 62 -5.74 -3.56 -33.64
CA ALA A 62 -4.90 -4.42 -32.82
C ALA A 62 -3.43 -4.43 -33.28
N ALA A 63 -3.18 -4.14 -34.56
CA ALA A 63 -1.84 -3.90 -35.11
C ALA A 63 -1.90 -2.83 -36.20
N VAL A 64 -0.92 -1.93 -36.20
CA VAL A 64 -0.66 -1.00 -37.31
C VAL A 64 0.38 -1.66 -38.24
N SER A 65 0.08 -1.75 -39.53
CA SER A 65 0.93 -2.39 -40.53
C SER A 65 1.59 -1.33 -41.41
N GLY A 66 2.90 -1.19 -41.25
CA GLY A 66 3.67 -0.17 -41.98
C GLY A 66 3.45 1.23 -41.46
N ASP A 67 3.81 2.22 -42.24
CA ASP A 67 3.67 3.62 -41.87
C ASP A 67 2.24 4.12 -42.12
N LEU A 68 1.73 4.95 -41.19
CA LEU A 68 0.48 5.66 -41.37
C LEU A 68 0.69 6.80 -42.39
N ALA A 69 0.35 6.55 -43.65
CA ALA A 69 0.57 7.50 -44.75
C ALA A 69 -0.67 8.33 -45.09
N GLY A 70 -1.85 7.95 -44.60
CA GLY A 70 -3.10 8.65 -44.79
C GLY A 70 -3.49 9.55 -43.61
N GLN A 71 -4.71 10.04 -43.65
CA GLN A 71 -5.22 11.00 -42.67
C GLN A 71 -6.20 10.37 -41.70
N ILE A 72 -6.07 10.66 -40.42
CA ILE A 72 -7.04 10.31 -39.36
C ILE A 72 -7.50 11.61 -38.68
N ALA A 73 -8.81 11.81 -38.62
CA ALA A 73 -9.41 12.90 -37.86
C ALA A 73 -10.32 12.33 -36.76
N VAL A 74 -10.05 12.74 -35.52
CA VAL A 74 -10.72 12.30 -34.30
C VAL A 74 -11.51 13.47 -33.77
N GLY A 75 -12.81 13.52 -34.09
CA GLY A 75 -13.72 14.57 -33.61
C GLY A 75 -14.11 14.37 -32.16
N GLN A 76 -14.96 15.27 -31.63
CA GLN A 76 -15.49 15.15 -30.29
C GLN A 76 -16.23 13.83 -30.10
N ASN A 77 -16.17 13.29 -28.89
CA ASN A 77 -16.72 11.98 -28.51
C ASN A 77 -16.20 10.82 -29.40
N SER A 78 -14.90 10.87 -29.73
CA SER A 78 -14.25 9.85 -30.55
C SER A 78 -12.93 9.41 -29.97
N VAL A 79 -12.57 8.15 -30.23
CA VAL A 79 -11.32 7.55 -29.79
C VAL A 79 -10.69 6.77 -30.93
N VAL A 80 -9.39 6.96 -31.14
CA VAL A 80 -8.55 6.11 -31.98
C VAL A 80 -7.59 5.33 -31.09
N ALA A 81 -7.56 4.02 -31.23
CA ALA A 81 -6.66 3.12 -30.51
C ALA A 81 -5.73 2.41 -31.51
N LEU A 82 -4.45 2.70 -31.45
CA LEU A 82 -3.41 2.13 -32.34
C LEU A 82 -2.59 1.09 -31.59
N ASN A 83 -2.32 -0.05 -32.24
CA ASN A 83 -1.69 -1.23 -31.65
C ASN A 83 -2.46 -1.72 -30.40
N SER A 84 -3.80 -1.57 -30.42
CA SER A 84 -4.65 -1.87 -29.29
C SER A 84 -6.09 -2.18 -29.69
N THR A 85 -6.88 -2.61 -28.71
CA THR A 85 -8.33 -2.87 -28.85
C THR A 85 -9.14 -1.75 -28.20
N GLN A 86 -10.42 -1.65 -28.55
CA GLN A 86 -11.36 -0.75 -27.88
C GLN A 86 -11.41 -1.00 -26.37
N ALA A 87 -11.47 -2.27 -25.95
CA ALA A 87 -11.53 -2.62 -24.53
C ALA A 87 -10.29 -2.12 -23.75
N ASN A 88 -9.10 -2.26 -24.35
CA ASN A 88 -7.86 -1.77 -23.75
C ASN A 88 -7.84 -0.23 -23.64
N ALA A 89 -8.32 0.48 -24.68
CA ALA A 89 -8.37 1.94 -24.65
C ALA A 89 -9.33 2.46 -23.58
N ILE A 90 -10.50 1.83 -23.42
CA ILE A 90 -11.46 2.15 -22.36
C ILE A 90 -10.86 1.87 -20.99
N SER A 91 -10.20 0.72 -20.81
CA SER A 91 -9.52 0.35 -19.57
C SER A 91 -8.42 1.36 -19.21
N ALA A 92 -7.57 1.70 -20.17
CA ALA A 92 -6.49 2.67 -20.00
C ALA A 92 -7.00 4.06 -19.59
N PHE A 93 -8.04 4.54 -20.24
CA PHE A 93 -8.66 5.81 -19.85
C PHE A 93 -9.27 5.75 -18.43
N ASN A 94 -9.93 4.65 -18.08
CA ASN A 94 -10.50 4.49 -16.75
C ASN A 94 -9.41 4.42 -15.67
N GLN A 95 -8.28 3.79 -15.96
CA GLN A 95 -7.09 3.82 -15.08
C GLN A 95 -6.65 5.27 -14.82
N LEU A 96 -6.50 6.07 -15.87
CA LEU A 96 -6.12 7.46 -15.76
C LEU A 96 -7.16 8.30 -15.02
N LYS A 97 -8.44 8.15 -15.39
CA LYS A 97 -9.57 8.83 -14.75
C LYS A 97 -9.64 8.58 -13.23
N ASN A 98 -9.43 7.37 -12.80
CA ASN A 98 -9.51 7.01 -11.39
C ASN A 98 -8.31 7.58 -10.58
N ALA A 99 -7.10 7.83 -11.17
CA ALA A 99 -5.92 8.42 -10.52
C ALA A 99 -5.91 9.95 -10.53
N SER A 100 -6.78 10.56 -11.34
CA SER A 100 -6.79 11.99 -11.58
C SER A 100 -8.22 12.51 -11.67
N ASP A 101 -8.38 13.82 -11.59
CA ASP A 101 -9.66 14.50 -11.81
C ASP A 101 -10.08 14.54 -13.30
N LEU A 102 -9.43 13.74 -14.16
CA LEU A 102 -9.72 13.69 -15.58
C LEU A 102 -11.09 13.07 -15.82
N THR A 103 -11.92 13.76 -16.60
CA THR A 103 -13.28 13.30 -16.93
C THR A 103 -13.46 13.22 -18.44
N TRP A 104 -14.30 12.31 -18.91
CA TRP A 104 -14.78 12.30 -20.29
C TRP A 104 -15.99 13.21 -20.41
N GLY A 105 -15.98 14.11 -21.40
CA GLY A 105 -17.10 15.00 -21.64
C GLY A 105 -16.71 16.47 -21.75
N THR A 106 -17.73 17.34 -21.81
CA THR A 106 -17.55 18.80 -22.03
C THR A 106 -16.69 19.50 -20.97
N SER A 107 -16.63 18.96 -19.76
CA SER A 107 -15.79 19.48 -18.66
C SER A 107 -14.35 18.96 -18.66
N GLY A 108 -14.04 17.96 -19.48
CA GLY A 108 -12.73 17.32 -19.51
C GLY A 108 -12.27 16.94 -20.92
N VAL A 109 -11.83 15.71 -21.10
CA VAL A 109 -11.40 15.15 -22.38
C VAL A 109 -12.60 14.91 -23.29
N THR A 110 -12.51 15.34 -24.53
CA THR A 110 -13.56 15.18 -25.54
C THR A 110 -13.16 14.28 -26.71
N ALA A 111 -11.86 14.03 -26.91
CA ALA A 111 -11.36 13.10 -27.92
C ALA A 111 -10.03 12.50 -27.48
N ALA A 112 -9.72 11.27 -27.87
CA ALA A 112 -8.49 10.61 -27.49
C ALA A 112 -7.82 9.85 -28.64
N LEU A 113 -6.48 9.88 -28.64
CA LEU A 113 -5.61 9.00 -29.38
C LEU A 113 -4.86 8.12 -28.37
N TYR A 114 -5.12 6.81 -28.38
CA TYR A 114 -4.38 5.85 -27.58
C TYR A 114 -3.34 5.14 -28.42
N VAL A 115 -2.09 5.20 -28.01
CA VAL A 115 -0.94 4.56 -28.65
C VAL A 115 -0.33 3.58 -27.66
N ALA A 116 -0.61 2.28 -27.83
CA ALA A 116 -0.14 1.26 -26.90
C ALA A 116 1.32 0.85 -27.13
N SER A 117 1.84 1.04 -28.34
CA SER A 117 3.25 0.89 -28.69
C SER A 117 3.62 1.82 -29.84
N PRO A 118 4.91 2.14 -30.09
CA PRO A 118 5.35 3.10 -31.10
C PRO A 118 4.72 2.89 -32.48
N VAL A 119 4.37 3.99 -33.14
CA VAL A 119 3.75 4.03 -34.46
C VAL A 119 4.55 4.95 -35.37
N ASN A 120 4.81 4.52 -36.62
CA ASN A 120 5.42 5.34 -37.63
C ASN A 120 4.35 6.15 -38.39
N VAL A 121 4.56 7.47 -38.49
CA VAL A 121 3.72 8.37 -39.28
C VAL A 121 4.53 8.84 -40.50
N ALA A 122 4.07 8.49 -41.70
CA ALA A 122 4.75 8.90 -42.91
C ALA A 122 4.69 10.39 -43.18
N SER A 123 5.56 10.91 -44.03
CA SER A 123 5.58 12.32 -44.44
C SER A 123 4.28 12.81 -45.10
N THR A 124 3.42 11.89 -45.55
CA THR A 124 2.10 12.18 -46.13
C THR A 124 0.95 11.96 -45.13
N GLY A 125 1.24 11.33 -43.98
CA GLY A 125 0.24 10.99 -42.96
C GLY A 125 -0.08 12.18 -42.04
N SER A 126 -1.29 12.19 -41.46
CA SER A 126 -1.65 13.12 -40.41
C SER A 126 -2.69 12.54 -39.46
N ILE A 127 -2.61 12.93 -38.18
CA ILE A 127 -3.60 12.58 -37.16
C ILE A 127 -4.02 13.88 -36.46
N ASN A 128 -5.32 14.18 -36.46
CA ASN A 128 -5.87 15.35 -35.80
C ASN A 128 -6.85 14.92 -34.71
N VAL A 129 -6.54 15.21 -33.45
CA VAL A 129 -7.33 14.84 -32.26
C VAL A 129 -8.07 16.06 -31.74
N ASN A 130 -9.39 15.95 -31.62
CA ASN A 130 -10.30 17.00 -31.19
C ASN A 130 -10.26 18.29 -32.05
N GLY A 131 -9.77 18.19 -33.27
CA GLY A 131 -9.78 19.30 -34.22
C GLY A 131 -11.16 19.49 -34.86
N ILE A 132 -11.45 20.73 -35.31
CA ILE A 132 -12.60 20.96 -36.15
C ILE A 132 -12.33 20.32 -37.51
N LEU A 133 -13.23 19.46 -37.97
CA LEU A 133 -13.12 18.72 -39.23
C LEU A 133 -13.36 19.68 -40.44
N THR A 134 -12.46 20.61 -40.66
CA THR A 134 -12.48 21.46 -41.86
C THR A 134 -11.44 20.95 -42.86
N SER A 135 -11.76 21.01 -44.14
CA SER A 135 -10.86 20.53 -45.21
C SER A 135 -9.49 21.25 -45.23
N ALA A 136 -9.37 22.39 -44.56
CA ALA A 136 -8.13 23.16 -44.43
C ALA A 136 -7.20 22.65 -43.32
N SER A 137 -7.72 21.82 -42.37
CA SER A 137 -6.95 21.32 -41.22
C SER A 137 -6.02 20.15 -41.58
N TYR A 138 -6.12 19.59 -42.78
CA TYR A 138 -5.44 18.35 -43.20
C TYR A 138 -4.16 18.59 -44.00
N ALA A 139 -3.68 19.82 -44.10
CA ALA A 139 -2.60 20.18 -45.01
C ALA A 139 -1.18 19.90 -44.49
N ASN A 140 -1.02 19.48 -43.24
CA ASN A 140 0.30 19.26 -42.66
C ASN A 140 0.70 17.78 -42.74
N ALA A 141 1.39 17.42 -43.81
CA ALA A 141 1.99 16.12 -43.98
C ALA A 141 3.02 15.82 -42.88
N GLY A 142 3.02 14.59 -42.37
CA GLY A 142 3.92 14.14 -41.30
C GLY A 142 3.61 14.75 -39.93
N ALA A 143 2.37 15.23 -39.71
CA ALA A 143 1.99 15.95 -38.51
C ALA A 143 0.92 15.24 -37.68
N VAL A 144 1.06 15.31 -36.35
CA VAL A 144 0.01 14.95 -35.39
C VAL A 144 -0.37 16.22 -34.63
N THR A 145 -1.66 16.51 -34.54
CA THR A 145 -2.18 17.68 -33.83
C THR A 145 -3.15 17.23 -32.75
N VAL A 146 -2.93 17.63 -31.50
CA VAL A 146 -3.83 17.40 -30.38
C VAL A 146 -4.33 18.77 -29.90
N ALA A 147 -5.56 19.10 -30.28
CA ALA A 147 -6.19 20.38 -29.93
C ALA A 147 -6.63 20.43 -28.46
N ALA A 148 -7.20 21.55 -28.04
CA ALA A 148 -7.74 21.73 -26.69
C ALA A 148 -8.68 20.60 -26.28
N LYS A 149 -8.54 20.08 -25.05
CA LYS A 149 -9.29 18.92 -24.52
C LYS A 149 -9.09 17.60 -25.28
N GLY A 150 -8.14 17.54 -26.20
CA GLY A 150 -7.66 16.28 -26.77
C GLY A 150 -6.70 15.59 -25.82
N LEU A 151 -6.68 14.26 -25.86
CA LEU A 151 -5.81 13.41 -25.05
C LEU A 151 -4.94 12.55 -25.95
N LEU A 152 -3.61 12.62 -25.78
CA LEU A 152 -2.67 11.60 -26.23
C LEU A 152 -2.42 10.66 -25.03
N LEU A 153 -2.88 9.40 -25.13
CA LEU A 153 -2.74 8.39 -24.09
C LEU A 153 -1.67 7.38 -24.48
N VAL A 154 -0.70 7.15 -23.60
CA VAL A 154 0.48 6.33 -23.83
C VAL A 154 0.65 5.30 -22.72
N ASP A 155 1.01 4.08 -23.09
CA ASP A 155 1.38 3.02 -22.15
C ASP A 155 2.91 3.00 -21.96
N GLN A 156 3.39 3.47 -20.83
CA GLN A 156 4.83 3.57 -20.54
C GLN A 156 5.50 2.20 -20.49
N ALA A 157 4.83 1.16 -19.99
CA ALA A 157 5.40 -0.17 -19.92
C ALA A 157 5.72 -0.77 -21.30
N ASN A 158 4.92 -0.42 -22.31
CA ASN A 158 5.09 -0.92 -23.68
C ASN A 158 5.96 0.00 -24.56
N VAL A 159 5.98 1.31 -24.26
CA VAL A 159 6.78 2.28 -25.03
C VAL A 159 8.20 2.42 -24.45
N GLY A 160 8.34 2.32 -23.13
CA GLY A 160 9.61 2.56 -22.45
C GLY A 160 10.11 3.99 -22.69
N SER A 161 11.33 4.15 -23.16
CA SER A 161 11.93 5.43 -23.52
C SER A 161 11.90 5.75 -25.02
N GLU A 162 11.15 4.98 -25.80
CA GLU A 162 11.09 5.13 -27.26
C GLU A 162 10.24 6.32 -27.70
N THR A 163 10.41 6.72 -28.96
CA THR A 163 9.55 7.74 -29.59
C THR A 163 8.18 7.13 -29.88
N VAL A 164 7.14 7.70 -29.32
CA VAL A 164 5.75 7.20 -29.42
C VAL A 164 5.21 7.32 -30.85
N LEU A 165 5.46 8.49 -31.49
CA LEU A 165 5.00 8.82 -32.83
C LEU A 165 6.22 9.09 -33.72
N ASN A 166 6.85 8.04 -34.22
CA ASN A 166 8.05 8.14 -35.04
C ASN A 166 7.77 8.86 -36.37
N GLY A 167 8.70 9.73 -36.79
CA GLY A 167 8.60 10.47 -38.04
C GLY A 167 7.60 11.64 -38.03
N ALA A 168 6.87 11.84 -36.94
CA ALA A 168 5.88 12.90 -36.82
C ALA A 168 6.45 14.18 -36.20
N SER A 169 5.92 15.35 -36.63
CA SER A 169 5.90 16.56 -35.81
C SER A 169 4.59 16.57 -35.01
N LEU A 170 4.68 16.86 -33.72
CA LEU A 170 3.52 16.89 -32.82
C LEU A 170 3.24 18.32 -32.37
N THR A 171 2.03 18.79 -32.64
CA THR A 171 1.53 20.07 -32.12
C THR A 171 0.49 19.80 -31.05
N MET A 172 0.70 20.31 -29.84
CA MET A 172 -0.22 20.16 -28.72
C MET A 172 -0.69 21.52 -28.20
N ASP A 173 -1.98 21.63 -27.94
CA ASP A 173 -2.54 22.80 -27.26
C ASP A 173 -2.17 22.76 -25.77
N ASN A 174 -1.94 23.91 -25.14
CA ASN A 174 -1.63 24.00 -23.70
C ASN A 174 -2.77 23.48 -22.80
N SER A 175 -3.99 23.35 -23.32
CA SER A 175 -5.15 22.75 -22.65
C SER A 175 -5.46 21.33 -23.14
N SER A 176 -4.55 20.70 -23.88
CA SER A 176 -4.57 19.27 -24.19
C SER A 176 -3.85 18.47 -23.11
N TYR A 177 -3.98 17.14 -23.17
CA TYR A 177 -3.46 16.24 -22.16
C TYR A 177 -2.54 15.19 -22.77
N VAL A 178 -1.47 14.86 -22.03
CA VAL A 178 -0.73 13.62 -22.20
C VAL A 178 -1.03 12.74 -20.99
N GLY A 179 -1.70 11.62 -21.24
CA GLY A 179 -1.97 10.60 -20.21
C GLY A 179 -0.95 9.50 -20.28
N ILE A 180 -0.32 9.18 -19.16
CA ILE A 180 0.63 8.08 -19.05
C ILE A 180 0.03 7.01 -18.16
N ILE A 181 -0.19 5.81 -18.69
CA ILE A 181 -0.58 4.62 -17.92
C ILE A 181 0.62 3.73 -17.68
N ASN A 182 0.55 2.90 -16.64
CA ASN A 182 1.68 2.13 -16.11
C ASN A 182 2.89 3.04 -15.82
N ALA A 183 2.60 4.23 -15.25
CA ALA A 183 3.59 5.27 -15.07
C ALA A 183 4.60 4.89 -13.97
N THR A 184 5.89 4.96 -14.31
CA THR A 184 7.03 4.73 -13.42
C THR A 184 8.07 5.82 -13.66
N ASP A 185 9.17 5.85 -12.90
CA ASP A 185 10.32 6.70 -13.23
C ASP A 185 10.78 6.47 -14.67
N GLY A 186 10.99 7.53 -15.43
CA GLY A 186 11.53 7.39 -16.76
C GLY A 186 11.32 8.58 -17.67
N THR A 187 11.59 8.38 -18.94
CA THR A 187 11.40 9.38 -19.98
C THR A 187 10.69 8.75 -21.19
N ILE A 188 9.81 9.52 -21.83
CA ILE A 188 9.10 9.13 -23.04
C ILE A 188 9.28 10.26 -24.04
N LYS A 189 9.80 9.95 -25.21
CA LYS A 189 9.86 10.90 -26.33
C LYS A 189 8.55 10.81 -27.11
N LEU A 190 7.75 11.89 -27.11
CA LEU A 190 6.42 11.85 -27.74
C LEU A 190 6.50 11.79 -29.27
N ALA A 191 7.37 12.61 -29.88
CA ALA A 191 7.57 12.67 -31.31
C ALA A 191 8.96 13.22 -31.64
N ASP A 192 9.36 13.20 -32.93
CA ASP A 192 10.66 13.73 -33.36
C ASP A 192 10.76 15.26 -33.17
N SER A 193 9.65 15.98 -33.27
CA SER A 193 9.55 17.36 -32.84
C SER A 193 8.20 17.64 -32.19
N ILE A 194 8.17 18.48 -31.16
CA ILE A 194 6.94 18.82 -30.46
C ILE A 194 6.87 20.33 -30.24
N THR A 195 5.66 20.88 -30.34
CA THR A 195 5.33 22.26 -30.00
C THR A 195 4.13 22.28 -29.07
N GLY A 196 4.14 23.22 -28.10
CA GLY A 196 3.13 23.34 -27.06
C GLY A 196 3.50 22.57 -25.78
N THR A 197 2.82 22.91 -24.71
CA THR A 197 3.03 22.35 -23.36
C THR A 197 1.73 21.76 -22.82
N PRO A 198 1.40 20.50 -23.15
CA PRO A 198 0.20 19.85 -22.64
C PRO A 198 0.33 19.58 -21.13
N LEU A 199 -0.81 19.32 -20.51
CA LEU A 199 -0.86 18.85 -19.11
C LEU A 199 -0.54 17.35 -19.08
N VAL A 200 0.43 16.95 -18.27
CA VAL A 200 0.74 15.54 -18.08
C VAL A 200 -0.08 14.99 -16.91
N VAL A 201 -0.70 13.85 -17.13
CA VAL A 201 -1.53 13.12 -16.14
C VAL A 201 -1.08 11.67 -16.10
N THR A 202 -0.86 11.12 -14.91
CA THR A 202 -0.44 9.73 -14.74
C THR A 202 -1.55 8.89 -14.08
N ASP A 203 -1.52 7.59 -14.28
CA ASP A 203 -2.40 6.64 -13.59
C ASP A 203 -1.85 6.19 -12.24
N ASN A 204 -0.69 6.70 -11.84
CA ASN A 204 -0.02 6.36 -10.60
C ASN A 204 0.04 7.59 -9.70
N GLN A 205 -0.61 7.51 -8.54
CA GLN A 205 -0.65 8.63 -7.58
C GLN A 205 0.72 9.04 -7.02
N PHE A 206 1.73 8.19 -7.16
CA PHE A 206 3.11 8.47 -6.72
C PHE A 206 4.00 8.97 -7.84
N VAL A 207 3.51 9.03 -9.07
CA VAL A 207 4.29 9.47 -10.22
C VAL A 207 3.71 10.77 -10.77
N THR A 208 4.56 11.77 -10.87
CA THR A 208 4.27 13.03 -11.56
C THR A 208 4.96 13.03 -12.92
N GLY A 209 4.43 13.80 -13.87
CA GLY A 209 5.03 13.95 -15.17
C GLY A 209 5.14 15.41 -15.58
N ASP A 210 6.20 15.73 -16.32
CA ASP A 210 6.44 17.04 -16.92
C ASP A 210 6.91 16.89 -18.36
N VAL A 211 6.67 17.92 -19.18
CA VAL A 211 7.09 17.97 -20.58
C VAL A 211 8.13 19.07 -20.77
N THR A 212 9.33 18.69 -21.16
CA THR A 212 10.39 19.63 -21.51
C THR A 212 11.02 19.19 -22.84
N ASP A 213 11.11 20.13 -23.79
CA ASP A 213 11.71 19.89 -25.13
C ASP A 213 11.16 18.66 -25.85
N GLY A 214 9.87 18.36 -25.66
CA GLY A 214 9.21 17.22 -26.32
C GLY A 214 9.43 15.86 -25.65
N VAL A 215 10.08 15.85 -24.52
CA VAL A 215 10.27 14.67 -23.69
C VAL A 215 9.39 14.78 -22.46
N VAL A 216 8.55 13.79 -22.23
CA VAL A 216 7.85 13.60 -20.96
C VAL A 216 8.82 12.92 -20.00
N THR A 217 9.07 13.57 -18.87
CA THR A 217 9.82 12.97 -17.75
C THR A 217 8.83 12.61 -16.66
N THR A 218 8.81 11.36 -16.27
CA THR A 218 8.00 10.86 -15.14
C THR A 218 8.92 10.63 -13.94
N THR A 219 8.51 11.10 -12.77
CA THR A 219 9.32 11.06 -11.54
C THR A 219 8.47 10.56 -10.38
N VAL A 220 9.02 9.63 -9.59
CA VAL A 220 8.37 9.16 -8.36
C VAL A 220 8.51 10.21 -7.26
N ASP A 221 7.39 10.58 -6.65
CA ASP A 221 7.34 11.35 -5.40
C ASP A 221 7.69 10.41 -4.22
N ASN A 222 8.98 10.34 -3.91
CA ASN A 222 9.49 9.46 -2.85
C ASN A 222 8.94 9.85 -1.46
N GLN A 223 8.65 11.12 -1.22
CA GLN A 223 8.07 11.60 0.04
C GLN A 223 6.65 11.05 0.23
N LYS A 224 5.82 11.20 -0.80
CA LYS A 224 4.45 10.68 -0.77
C LYS A 224 4.43 9.15 -0.71
N LEU A 225 5.34 8.50 -1.43
CA LEU A 225 5.50 7.04 -1.39
C LEU A 225 5.90 6.56 0.01
N ALA A 226 6.87 7.23 0.67
CA ALA A 226 7.29 6.90 2.03
C ALA A 226 6.15 7.03 3.04
N GLY A 227 5.35 8.12 2.95
CA GLY A 227 4.15 8.28 3.76
C GLY A 227 3.11 7.16 3.55
N ALA A 228 2.92 6.70 2.31
CA ALA A 228 2.04 5.58 2.02
C ALA A 228 2.56 4.25 2.61
N VAL A 229 3.87 3.99 2.50
CA VAL A 229 4.51 2.78 3.06
C VAL A 229 4.38 2.76 4.59
N ALA A 230 4.68 3.86 5.28
CA ALA A 230 4.48 3.96 6.73
C ALA A 230 3.00 3.77 7.13
N SER A 231 2.07 4.24 6.29
CA SER A 231 0.63 4.09 6.50
C SER A 231 0.11 2.65 6.39
N MET A 232 0.91 1.72 5.86
CA MET A 232 0.61 0.28 5.91
C MET A 232 0.75 -0.30 7.33
N GLY A 233 1.52 0.36 8.19
CA GLY A 233 1.73 -0.03 9.58
C GLY A 233 2.56 -1.30 9.77
N VAL A 234 3.26 -1.79 8.75
CA VAL A 234 3.94 -3.11 8.73
C VAL A 234 4.93 -3.25 9.87
N GLN A 235 5.90 -2.35 9.97
CA GLN A 235 6.99 -2.43 10.96
C GLN A 235 6.46 -2.31 12.39
N GLN A 236 5.54 -1.36 12.61
CA GLN A 236 4.94 -1.17 13.93
C GLN A 236 4.08 -2.36 14.35
N MET A 237 3.30 -2.94 13.43
CA MET A 237 2.44 -4.08 13.77
C MET A 237 3.25 -5.37 13.96
N ALA A 238 4.30 -5.60 13.19
CA ALA A 238 5.24 -6.70 13.43
C ALA A 238 5.91 -6.57 14.81
N ARG A 239 6.41 -5.37 15.15
CA ARG A 239 6.93 -5.07 16.48
C ARG A 239 5.87 -5.23 17.58
N ARG A 240 4.61 -4.86 17.32
CA ARG A 240 3.51 -5.01 18.28
C ARG A 240 3.22 -6.48 18.57
N ALA A 241 3.15 -7.33 17.54
CA ALA A 241 2.96 -8.78 17.71
C ALA A 241 4.06 -9.38 18.59
N ASP A 242 5.33 -9.04 18.35
CA ASP A 242 6.47 -9.42 19.16
C ASP A 242 6.41 -8.84 20.61
N THR A 243 6.00 -7.57 20.77
CA THR A 243 5.86 -6.94 22.10
C THR A 243 4.72 -7.51 22.90
N VAL A 244 3.58 -7.83 22.29
CA VAL A 244 2.45 -8.52 22.95
C VAL A 244 2.89 -9.88 23.47
N PHE A 245 3.64 -10.63 22.69
CA PHE A 245 4.22 -11.90 23.12
C PHE A 245 5.14 -11.72 24.33
N ALA A 246 6.09 -10.74 24.28
CA ALA A 246 6.98 -10.43 25.40
C ALA A 246 6.23 -10.02 26.67
N ASN A 247 5.15 -9.25 26.53
CA ASN A 247 4.30 -8.87 27.66
C ASN A 247 3.56 -10.10 28.24
N THR A 248 3.14 -11.04 27.41
CA THR A 248 2.54 -12.30 27.85
C THR A 248 3.55 -13.14 28.63
N ILE A 249 4.79 -13.25 28.16
CA ILE A 249 5.88 -13.90 28.92
C ILE A 249 6.19 -13.14 30.21
N ALA A 250 6.16 -11.80 30.19
CA ALA A 250 6.35 -10.97 31.37
C ALA A 250 5.31 -11.26 32.45
N ASP A 251 4.05 -11.29 32.09
CA ASP A 251 2.94 -11.54 33.02
C ASP A 251 2.95 -13.00 33.50
N ARG A 252 3.32 -13.96 32.63
CA ARG A 252 3.52 -15.36 32.99
C ARG A 252 4.63 -15.52 34.03
N THR A 253 5.77 -14.91 33.82
CA THR A 253 6.93 -15.03 34.71
C THR A 253 6.80 -14.18 35.99
N ALA A 254 5.87 -13.22 36.01
CA ALA A 254 5.51 -12.47 37.24
C ALA A 254 4.71 -13.33 38.23
N GLN A 255 4.02 -14.38 37.75
CA GLN A 255 3.30 -15.30 38.61
C GLN A 255 4.29 -16.09 39.48
N SER A 256 4.04 -16.13 40.80
CA SER A 256 4.86 -16.90 41.73
C SER A 256 4.40 -18.37 41.69
N LEU A 257 5.06 -19.18 40.86
CA LEU A 257 4.90 -20.64 40.91
C LEU A 257 5.99 -21.20 41.80
N ALA A 258 5.59 -21.87 42.86
CA ALA A 258 6.51 -22.56 43.75
C ALA A 258 6.77 -23.99 43.20
N GLY A 259 8.05 -24.40 43.23
CA GLY A 259 8.44 -25.77 43.02
C GLY A 259 8.82 -26.17 41.59
N GLU A 260 9.12 -27.46 41.43
CA GLU A 260 9.64 -28.07 40.20
C GLU A 260 8.55 -28.53 39.22
N GLY A 261 7.28 -28.14 39.43
CA GLY A 261 6.14 -28.59 38.63
C GLY A 261 6.15 -28.06 37.18
N VAL A 262 5.47 -28.78 36.31
CA VAL A 262 5.17 -28.34 34.95
C VAL A 262 3.94 -27.44 34.96
N ALA A 263 3.94 -26.36 34.22
CA ALA A 263 2.77 -25.53 34.00
C ALA A 263 2.46 -25.43 32.51
N LEU A 264 1.18 -25.54 32.19
CA LEU A 264 0.65 -25.20 30.87
C LEU A 264 -0.19 -23.92 30.99
N TRP A 265 -0.11 -23.09 29.99
CA TRP A 265 -0.88 -21.84 30.00
C TRP A 265 -1.38 -21.45 28.60
N VAL A 266 -2.49 -20.74 28.57
CA VAL A 266 -3.09 -20.17 27.38
C VAL A 266 -3.50 -18.74 27.69
N ASP A 267 -3.21 -17.83 26.80
CA ASP A 267 -3.71 -16.45 26.81
C ASP A 267 -4.37 -16.12 25.48
N VAL A 268 -5.48 -15.43 25.49
CA VAL A 268 -6.14 -14.85 24.30
C VAL A 268 -6.44 -13.38 24.56
N GLY A 269 -6.28 -12.55 23.54
CA GLY A 269 -6.52 -11.14 23.68
C GLY A 269 -6.66 -10.42 22.36
N GLY A 270 -6.82 -9.12 22.45
CA GLY A 270 -6.86 -8.25 21.30
C GLY A 270 -6.50 -6.83 21.69
N GLU A 271 -6.02 -6.09 20.74
CA GLU A 271 -5.71 -4.68 20.89
C GLU A 271 -6.08 -3.88 19.65
N ARG A 272 -6.37 -2.62 19.86
CA ARG A 272 -6.48 -1.59 18.84
C ARG A 272 -5.32 -0.62 19.00
N TYR A 273 -4.72 -0.25 17.88
CA TYR A 273 -3.65 0.73 17.81
C TYR A 273 -4.00 1.80 16.78
N GLU A 274 -3.71 3.04 17.08
CA GLU A 274 -3.89 4.18 16.18
C GLU A 274 -2.61 5.01 16.18
N ALA A 275 -2.14 5.41 14.99
CA ALA A 275 -1.11 6.42 14.77
C ALA A 275 -1.73 7.51 13.89
N ASP A 276 -1.88 8.72 14.44
CA ASP A 276 -2.70 9.75 13.81
C ASP A 276 -1.87 10.89 13.18
N ASP A 277 -0.57 11.04 13.50
CA ASP A 277 0.25 12.19 13.12
C ASP A 277 1.71 11.78 12.83
N LEU A 278 1.87 10.81 11.94
CA LEU A 278 3.18 10.45 11.42
C LEU A 278 3.60 11.46 10.33
N ASP A 279 4.91 11.57 10.06
CA ASP A 279 5.45 12.42 9.01
C ASP A 279 4.77 12.17 7.65
N ASN A 280 4.75 13.21 6.81
CA ASN A 280 4.20 13.17 5.44
C ASN A 280 2.73 12.74 5.34
N GLY A 281 1.94 13.01 6.39
CA GLY A 281 0.53 12.69 6.44
C GLY A 281 0.25 11.18 6.55
N ALA A 282 1.25 10.40 6.94
CA ALA A 282 1.04 9.00 7.24
C ALA A 282 0.19 8.86 8.52
N GLN A 283 -0.78 7.98 8.45
CA GLN A 283 -1.64 7.63 9.57
C GLN A 283 -2.30 6.28 9.31
N TYR A 284 -2.62 5.56 10.38
CA TYR A 284 -3.39 4.33 10.26
C TYR A 284 -4.05 3.94 11.58
N LYS A 285 -5.07 3.09 11.48
CA LYS A 285 -5.74 2.42 12.58
C LYS A 285 -5.62 0.92 12.38
N ALA A 286 -5.18 0.21 13.42
CA ALA A 286 -4.97 -1.21 13.36
C ALA A 286 -5.71 -1.92 14.51
N ASN A 287 -6.16 -3.14 14.22
CA ASN A 287 -6.70 -4.07 15.20
C ASN A 287 -5.93 -5.37 15.10
N MET A 288 -5.65 -6.03 16.21
CA MET A 288 -5.02 -7.34 16.25
C MET A 288 -5.66 -8.20 17.35
N PHE A 289 -6.02 -9.42 16.99
CA PHE A 289 -6.40 -10.47 17.94
C PHE A 289 -5.30 -11.51 17.98
N TYR A 290 -5.06 -12.10 19.15
CA TYR A 290 -4.01 -13.09 19.33
C TYR A 290 -4.42 -14.19 20.31
N GLY A 291 -3.82 -15.36 20.12
CA GLY A 291 -3.86 -16.46 21.04
C GLY A 291 -2.46 -17.03 21.25
N ALA A 292 -2.05 -17.19 22.50
CA ALA A 292 -0.76 -17.76 22.88
C ALA A 292 -0.95 -19.02 23.70
N PHE A 293 -0.11 -20.00 23.47
CA PHE A 293 -0.01 -21.25 24.25
C PHE A 293 1.44 -21.48 24.64
N GLY A 294 1.66 -21.85 25.88
CA GLY A 294 3.01 -22.15 26.35
C GLY A 294 3.07 -23.18 27.48
N ALA A 295 4.27 -23.64 27.69
CA ALA A 295 4.61 -24.55 28.76
C ALA A 295 5.92 -24.13 29.43
N ASP A 296 6.01 -24.32 30.73
CA ASP A 296 7.25 -24.12 31.48
C ASP A 296 7.41 -25.14 32.58
N VAL A 297 8.64 -25.39 32.96
CA VAL A 297 9.01 -26.35 34.01
C VAL A 297 10.00 -25.69 34.98
N GLY A 298 9.80 -25.92 36.25
CA GLY A 298 10.79 -25.61 37.29
C GLY A 298 11.92 -26.63 37.18
N VAL A 299 13.13 -26.18 36.83
CA VAL A 299 14.34 -27.03 36.79
C VAL A 299 15.08 -27.04 38.10
N THR A 300 14.91 -26.00 38.92
CA THR A 300 15.27 -25.95 40.35
C THR A 300 14.18 -25.15 41.09
N PRO A 301 14.19 -25.13 42.45
CA PRO A 301 13.26 -24.27 43.18
C PRO A 301 13.32 -22.79 42.81
N GLU A 302 14.47 -22.31 42.28
CA GLU A 302 14.69 -20.91 41.91
C GLU A 302 14.53 -20.67 40.41
N ALA A 303 14.69 -21.69 39.55
CA ALA A 303 14.78 -21.52 38.09
C ALA A 303 13.65 -22.21 37.35
N ARG A 304 13.06 -21.51 36.39
CA ARG A 304 12.08 -22.06 35.44
C ARG A 304 12.51 -21.73 34.01
N ILE A 305 12.25 -22.65 33.08
CA ILE A 305 12.42 -22.43 31.65
C ILE A 305 11.13 -22.80 30.93
N GLY A 306 10.86 -22.14 29.82
CA GLY A 306 9.65 -22.39 29.05
C GLY A 306 9.79 -22.02 27.57
N ALA A 307 8.79 -22.50 26.84
CA ALA A 307 8.61 -22.15 25.43
C ALA A 307 7.14 -21.82 25.19
N ALA A 308 6.91 -20.99 24.18
CA ALA A 308 5.56 -20.60 23.80
C ALA A 308 5.48 -20.30 22.30
N ILE A 309 4.27 -20.41 21.78
CA ILE A 309 3.87 -20.01 20.45
C ILE A 309 2.66 -19.07 20.56
N GLN A 310 2.62 -18.05 19.72
CA GLN A 310 1.48 -17.14 19.58
C GLN A 310 1.10 -17.08 18.10
N TYR A 311 -0.19 -17.08 17.83
CA TYR A 311 -0.78 -16.69 16.56
C TYR A 311 -1.57 -15.41 16.74
N GLY A 312 -1.41 -14.47 15.83
CA GLY A 312 -2.15 -13.23 15.78
C GLY A 312 -2.70 -12.99 14.39
N SER A 313 -3.85 -12.35 14.30
CA SER A 313 -4.43 -11.90 13.04
C SER A 313 -5.07 -10.53 13.24
N GLY A 314 -4.94 -9.65 12.26
CA GLY A 314 -5.42 -8.29 12.35
C GLY A 314 -5.45 -7.55 11.04
N ASP A 315 -5.78 -6.28 11.12
CA ASP A 315 -5.77 -5.38 9.98
C ASP A 315 -5.26 -3.99 10.37
N SER A 316 -4.66 -3.29 9.42
CA SER A 316 -4.42 -1.86 9.51
C SER A 316 -5.06 -1.12 8.34
N LYS A 317 -5.51 0.11 8.56
CA LYS A 317 -6.19 0.94 7.55
C LYS A 317 -5.72 2.38 7.63
N SER A 318 -5.42 2.95 6.47
CA SER A 318 -5.16 4.37 6.27
C SER A 318 -6.18 4.97 5.30
N ASP A 319 -6.98 5.91 5.79
CA ASP A 319 -7.96 6.60 4.95
C ASP A 319 -7.28 7.59 3.99
N ASN A 320 -6.16 8.22 4.39
CA ASN A 320 -5.44 9.21 3.59
C ASN A 320 -4.89 8.64 2.28
N TYR A 321 -4.43 7.39 2.33
CA TYR A 321 -3.87 6.71 1.16
C TYR A 321 -4.81 5.65 0.59
N GLY A 322 -5.96 5.41 1.26
CA GLY A 322 -6.89 4.35 0.85
C GLY A 322 -6.27 2.96 0.93
N ILE A 323 -5.40 2.74 1.92
CA ILE A 323 -4.66 1.49 2.11
C ILE A 323 -5.33 0.65 3.21
N LYS A 324 -5.42 -0.65 2.96
CA LYS A 324 -5.72 -1.68 3.95
C LYS A 324 -4.63 -2.74 3.89
N ASN A 325 -4.10 -3.14 5.05
CA ASN A 325 -3.18 -4.27 5.19
C ASN A 325 -3.81 -5.31 6.12
N ASP A 326 -4.06 -6.51 5.62
CA ASP A 326 -4.45 -7.66 6.43
C ASP A 326 -3.18 -8.38 6.89
N ILE A 327 -3.06 -8.66 8.19
CA ILE A 327 -1.81 -9.09 8.82
C ILE A 327 -2.05 -10.39 9.59
N ASP A 328 -1.30 -11.42 9.26
CA ASP A 328 -1.20 -12.62 10.07
C ASP A 328 0.19 -12.71 10.70
N ALA A 329 0.27 -13.10 11.96
CA ALA A 329 1.51 -13.16 12.73
C ALA A 329 1.66 -14.49 13.45
N VAL A 330 2.83 -15.08 13.38
CA VAL A 330 3.22 -16.24 14.20
C VAL A 330 4.46 -15.87 14.99
N THR A 331 4.41 -16.03 16.32
CA THR A 331 5.57 -15.79 17.19
C THR A 331 5.92 -17.10 17.90
N PHE A 332 7.19 -17.45 17.86
CA PHE A 332 7.78 -18.50 18.69
C PHE A 332 8.76 -17.89 19.67
N GLY A 333 8.77 -18.36 20.90
CA GLY A 333 9.75 -17.87 21.87
C GLY A 333 10.14 -18.84 22.96
N LEU A 334 11.31 -18.57 23.50
CA LEU A 334 11.88 -19.24 24.65
C LEU A 334 12.04 -18.25 25.79
N TYR A 335 11.85 -18.68 27.01
CA TYR A 335 12.04 -17.83 28.17
C TYR A 335 12.59 -18.60 29.37
N GLY A 336 13.21 -17.86 30.25
CA GLY A 336 13.66 -18.38 31.53
C GLY A 336 13.58 -17.35 32.62
N SER A 337 13.34 -17.79 33.85
CA SER A 337 13.35 -16.95 35.02
C SER A 337 14.17 -17.57 36.13
N TYR A 338 14.85 -16.70 36.89
CA TYR A 338 15.66 -17.09 38.04
C TYR A 338 15.37 -16.19 39.24
N ASN A 339 14.97 -16.76 40.35
CA ASN A 339 14.78 -16.06 41.63
C ASN A 339 16.15 -15.88 42.31
N VAL A 340 16.71 -14.69 42.22
CA VAL A 340 18.01 -14.33 42.83
C VAL A 340 17.89 -14.34 44.36
N THR A 341 16.74 -13.86 44.85
CA THR A 341 16.32 -13.90 46.25
C THR A 341 14.82 -14.21 46.32
N GLY A 342 14.27 -14.37 47.51
CA GLY A 342 12.80 -14.49 47.66
C GLY A 342 11.99 -13.32 47.13
N ALA A 343 12.61 -12.16 46.90
CA ALA A 343 11.94 -10.95 46.43
C ALA A 343 12.47 -10.48 45.04
N ALA A 344 13.65 -10.92 44.61
CA ALA A 344 14.28 -10.46 43.36
C ALA A 344 14.32 -11.58 42.31
N LYS A 345 13.92 -11.24 41.08
CA LYS A 345 13.86 -12.16 39.95
C LYS A 345 14.49 -11.55 38.70
N ILE A 346 15.20 -12.36 37.92
CA ILE A 346 15.67 -12.03 36.58
C ILE A 346 14.92 -12.92 35.60
N VAL A 347 14.53 -12.34 34.44
CA VAL A 347 13.85 -13.02 33.35
C VAL A 347 14.63 -12.75 32.06
N GLY A 348 14.95 -13.80 31.31
CA GLY A 348 15.47 -13.72 29.97
C GLY A 348 14.43 -14.24 28.98
N GLU A 349 14.36 -13.63 27.80
CA GLU A 349 13.42 -14.00 26.74
C GLU A 349 14.07 -13.88 25.36
N PHE A 350 13.67 -14.79 24.48
CA PHE A 350 13.98 -14.78 23.06
C PHE A 350 12.67 -14.91 22.30
N GLY A 351 12.48 -14.13 21.24
CA GLY A 351 11.33 -14.18 20.35
C GLY A 351 11.75 -14.13 18.89
N TRP A 352 11.02 -14.87 18.07
CA TRP A 352 11.01 -14.73 16.63
C TRP A 352 9.56 -14.62 16.18
N THR A 353 9.24 -13.54 15.53
CA THR A 353 7.90 -13.24 14.99
C THR A 353 8.01 -13.15 13.48
N HIS A 354 7.16 -13.85 12.77
CA HIS A 354 6.97 -13.79 11.33
C HIS A 354 5.58 -13.22 11.06
N THR A 355 5.50 -12.21 10.18
CA THR A 355 4.23 -11.61 9.77
C THR A 355 4.09 -11.66 8.26
N THR A 356 2.93 -12.10 7.79
CA THR A 356 2.53 -12.01 6.38
C THR A 356 1.60 -10.81 6.23
N ASN A 357 1.85 -9.98 5.23
CA ASN A 357 1.12 -8.77 4.95
C ASN A 357 0.45 -8.88 3.58
N ASP A 358 -0.88 -8.78 3.55
CA ASP A 358 -1.69 -8.69 2.33
C ASP A 358 -2.25 -7.27 2.23
N VAL A 359 -1.57 -6.45 1.40
CA VAL A 359 -1.90 -5.04 1.26
C VAL A 359 -2.83 -4.84 0.07
N THR A 360 -4.02 -4.39 0.36
CA THR A 360 -4.99 -3.93 -0.64
C THR A 360 -5.11 -2.41 -0.56
N ALA A 361 -5.20 -1.78 -1.71
CA ALA A 361 -5.47 -0.36 -1.80
C ALA A 361 -6.56 -0.12 -2.83
N SER A 362 -7.16 1.09 -2.81
CA SER A 362 -8.11 1.50 -3.84
C SER A 362 -7.51 1.20 -5.22
N GLU A 363 -8.21 0.50 -6.05
CA GLU A 363 -8.02 -0.05 -7.42
C GLU A 363 -6.66 0.09 -8.15
N ARG A 364 -5.63 0.71 -7.55
CA ARG A 364 -4.40 1.15 -8.22
C ARG A 364 -3.09 1.01 -7.45
N LEU A 365 -3.15 0.70 -6.17
CA LEU A 365 -1.97 0.29 -5.42
C LEU A 365 -1.88 -1.23 -5.51
N LEU A 366 -1.44 -1.73 -6.66
CA LEU A 366 -1.09 -3.13 -6.80
C LEU A 366 0.11 -3.38 -5.89
N THR A 367 -0.12 -4.10 -4.82
CA THR A 367 0.94 -4.67 -3.98
C THR A 367 0.93 -6.17 -4.18
N ASN A 368 2.05 -6.79 -3.93
CA ASN A 368 2.14 -8.24 -3.74
C ASN A 368 2.17 -8.52 -2.24
N ASP A 369 1.78 -9.71 -1.85
CA ASP A 369 1.99 -10.19 -0.48
C ASP A 369 3.49 -10.18 -0.17
N PHE A 370 3.84 -9.79 1.04
CA PHE A 370 5.21 -9.74 1.51
C PHE A 370 5.29 -9.99 3.00
N ASP A 371 6.46 -10.41 3.46
CA ASP A 371 6.68 -10.82 4.82
C ASP A 371 7.54 -9.79 5.59
N ALA A 372 7.36 -9.79 6.91
CA ALA A 372 8.30 -9.12 7.80
C ALA A 372 8.59 -10.01 9.02
N ASP A 373 9.86 -10.03 9.41
CA ASP A 373 10.35 -10.81 10.52
C ASP A 373 10.85 -9.92 11.65
N VAL A 374 10.63 -10.33 12.90
CA VAL A 374 11.21 -9.69 14.07
C VAL A 374 11.98 -10.73 14.88
N LEU A 375 13.25 -10.50 15.06
CA LEU A 375 14.08 -11.30 15.96
C LEU A 375 14.38 -10.47 17.21
N SER A 376 14.08 -10.99 18.39
CA SER A 376 14.22 -10.23 19.64
C SER A 376 14.88 -11.02 20.75
N LEU A 377 15.63 -10.30 21.58
CA LEU A 377 16.26 -10.83 22.79
C LEU A 377 16.09 -9.81 23.92
N GLY A 378 15.59 -10.26 25.06
CA GLY A 378 15.35 -9.39 26.20
C GLY A 378 15.85 -9.96 27.53
N VAL A 379 16.20 -9.07 28.44
CA VAL A 379 16.46 -9.38 29.84
C VAL A 379 15.78 -8.36 30.72
N ARG A 380 15.19 -8.81 31.82
CA ARG A 380 14.46 -7.95 32.76
C ARG A 380 14.75 -8.39 34.19
N GLY A 381 14.99 -7.40 35.06
CA GLY A 381 15.04 -7.57 36.53
C GLY A 381 13.80 -6.99 37.17
N GLN A 382 13.29 -7.63 38.21
CA GLN A 382 12.19 -7.14 39.02
C GLN A 382 12.45 -7.42 40.51
N HIS A 383 11.85 -6.58 41.37
CA HIS A 383 11.94 -6.78 42.82
C HIS A 383 10.59 -6.53 43.47
N GLU A 384 10.17 -7.42 44.38
CA GLU A 384 8.92 -7.30 45.12
C GLU A 384 9.16 -6.63 46.47
N PHE A 385 8.44 -5.53 46.75
CA PHE A 385 8.38 -4.90 48.03
C PHE A 385 7.00 -5.09 48.62
N GLN A 386 6.91 -5.54 49.88
CA GLN A 386 5.66 -5.62 50.61
C GLN A 386 5.47 -4.39 51.47
N VAL A 387 4.42 -3.60 51.19
CA VAL A 387 4.07 -2.39 51.96
C VAL A 387 2.63 -2.52 52.46
N GLY A 388 2.47 -2.96 53.70
CA GLY A 388 1.15 -3.23 54.28
C GLY A 388 0.39 -4.33 53.48
N ALA A 389 -0.78 -3.98 52.95
CA ALA A 389 -1.62 -4.86 52.17
C ALA A 389 -1.32 -4.81 50.66
N VAL A 390 -0.28 -4.12 50.23
CA VAL A 390 0.05 -3.92 48.81
C VAL A 390 1.47 -4.41 48.51
N LYS A 391 1.60 -5.18 47.45
CA LYS A 391 2.89 -5.51 46.83
C LYS A 391 3.22 -4.48 45.75
N ILE A 392 4.43 -3.92 45.79
CA ILE A 392 4.95 -3.00 44.79
C ILE A 392 6.08 -3.72 44.06
N VAL A 393 5.97 -3.87 42.75
CA VAL A 393 6.93 -4.60 41.93
C VAL A 393 7.48 -3.69 40.81
N PRO A 394 8.55 -2.91 41.09
CA PRO A 394 9.30 -2.25 40.04
C PRO A 394 10.03 -3.27 39.17
N SER A 395 10.15 -2.95 37.89
CA SER A 395 10.89 -3.77 36.93
C SER A 395 11.61 -2.86 35.93
N VAL A 396 12.80 -3.30 35.52
CA VAL A 396 13.60 -2.67 34.48
C VAL A 396 14.16 -3.74 33.57
N GLY A 397 14.19 -3.48 32.29
CA GLY A 397 14.74 -4.39 31.30
C GLY A 397 15.45 -3.70 30.15
N VAL A 398 16.07 -4.50 29.31
CA VAL A 398 16.57 -4.12 28.00
C VAL A 398 16.13 -5.22 27.03
N ARG A 399 15.63 -4.79 25.86
CA ARG A 399 15.27 -5.67 24.76
C ARG A 399 15.83 -5.11 23.47
N VAL A 400 16.47 -5.95 22.69
CA VAL A 400 16.96 -5.64 21.34
C VAL A 400 16.10 -6.41 20.36
N SER A 401 15.64 -5.74 19.33
CA SER A 401 14.86 -6.34 18.25
C SER A 401 15.41 -5.89 16.91
N ARG A 402 15.49 -6.82 15.95
CA ARG A 402 15.77 -6.53 14.54
C ARG A 402 14.51 -6.82 13.76
N ILE A 403 14.04 -5.86 12.98
CA ILE A 403 12.90 -5.95 12.08
C ILE A 403 13.45 -6.00 10.67
N SER A 404 13.07 -7.01 9.90
CA SER A 404 13.42 -7.19 8.50
C SER A 404 12.13 -7.27 7.68
N THR A 405 12.06 -6.55 6.58
CA THR A 405 10.87 -6.52 5.72
C THR A 405 11.28 -6.87 4.31
N ASP A 406 10.58 -7.83 3.68
CA ASP A 406 10.82 -8.20 2.29
C ASP A 406 10.51 -7.05 1.34
N SER A 407 11.16 -7.02 0.19
CA SER A 407 10.87 -6.02 -0.83
C SER A 407 9.50 -6.26 -1.46
N PHE A 408 8.76 -5.19 -1.73
CA PHE A 408 7.43 -5.23 -2.30
C PHE A 408 7.22 -4.13 -3.33
N ASN A 409 6.06 -4.13 -4.00
CA ASN A 409 5.72 -3.09 -4.96
C ASN A 409 4.54 -2.26 -4.45
N VAL A 410 4.58 -0.96 -4.71
CA VAL A 410 3.48 -0.03 -4.44
C VAL A 410 3.20 0.76 -5.70
N GLY A 411 2.04 0.54 -6.31
CA GLY A 411 1.70 1.20 -7.57
C GLY A 411 2.71 0.94 -8.69
N GLY A 412 3.30 -0.26 -8.75
CA GLY A 412 4.33 -0.60 -9.73
C GLY A 412 5.75 -0.09 -9.38
N VAL A 413 5.90 0.68 -8.31
CA VAL A 413 7.21 1.14 -7.81
C VAL A 413 7.75 0.11 -6.82
N LYS A 414 8.95 -0.42 -7.09
CA LYS A 414 9.63 -1.32 -6.16
C LYS A 414 10.07 -0.54 -4.92
N VAL A 415 9.74 -1.08 -3.76
CA VAL A 415 10.13 -0.57 -2.44
C VAL A 415 11.01 -1.62 -1.77
N ASP A 416 12.20 -1.20 -1.39
CA ASP A 416 13.09 -1.93 -0.49
C ASP A 416 13.18 -1.11 0.80
N VAL A 417 12.94 -1.73 1.94
CA VAL A 417 13.05 -1.10 3.26
C VAL A 417 14.24 -1.70 3.97
N ASP A 418 15.11 -0.85 4.49
CA ASP A 418 16.27 -1.29 5.25
C ASP A 418 15.86 -1.98 6.56
N ASP A 419 16.64 -2.96 7.00
CA ASP A 419 16.44 -3.61 8.29
C ASP A 419 16.59 -2.59 9.43
N GLN A 420 15.64 -2.61 10.37
CA GLN A 420 15.65 -1.73 11.53
C GLN A 420 16.17 -2.48 12.77
N THR A 421 17.09 -1.89 13.50
CA THR A 421 17.55 -2.40 14.79
C THR A 421 17.18 -1.43 15.90
N ILE A 422 16.35 -1.87 16.83
CA ILE A 422 15.85 -1.07 17.95
C ILE A 422 16.25 -1.65 19.29
N VAL A 423 16.48 -0.76 20.24
CA VAL A 423 16.73 -1.07 21.65
C VAL A 423 15.64 -0.47 22.50
N GLN A 424 14.90 -1.30 23.20
CA GLN A 424 13.83 -0.89 24.13
C GLN A 424 14.33 -1.01 25.57
N VAL A 425 13.96 -0.05 26.40
CA VAL A 425 14.25 -0.06 27.84
C VAL A 425 12.93 -0.05 28.61
N PRO A 426 12.25 -1.22 28.73
CA PRO A 426 10.98 -1.30 29.45
C PRO A 426 11.17 -1.03 30.95
N LEU A 427 10.51 0.00 31.43
CA LEU A 427 10.40 0.37 32.85
C LEU A 427 8.96 0.16 33.29
N SER A 428 8.72 -0.51 34.41
CA SER A 428 7.36 -0.62 34.92
C SER A 428 7.30 -0.68 36.45
N VAL A 429 6.14 -0.30 36.98
CA VAL A 429 5.79 -0.53 38.38
C VAL A 429 4.40 -1.15 38.43
N ALA A 430 4.31 -2.34 39.03
CA ALA A 430 3.05 -3.00 39.31
C ALA A 430 2.69 -2.86 40.82
N PHE A 431 1.41 -2.65 41.08
CA PHE A 431 0.80 -2.61 42.39
C PHE A 431 -0.22 -3.74 42.45
N ALA A 432 -0.03 -4.70 43.35
CA ALA A 432 -0.96 -5.81 43.53
C ALA A 432 -1.47 -5.80 44.99
N ALA A 433 -2.77 -5.92 45.19
CA ALA A 433 -3.30 -6.12 46.53
C ALA A 433 -2.97 -7.54 47.03
N ASN A 434 -2.93 -7.70 48.36
CA ASN A 434 -2.89 -9.04 48.94
C ASN A 434 -4.10 -9.86 48.48
N SER A 435 -3.91 -11.18 48.41
CA SER A 435 -4.98 -12.08 48.00
C SER A 435 -6.24 -11.91 48.88
N ILE A 436 -7.37 -11.81 48.20
CA ILE A 436 -8.70 -11.79 48.82
C ILE A 436 -9.31 -13.17 48.69
N ASP A 437 -9.61 -13.82 49.80
CA ASP A 437 -10.25 -15.13 49.78
C ASP A 437 -11.76 -15.01 49.52
N ALA A 438 -12.23 -15.68 48.45
CA ALA A 438 -13.64 -15.71 48.07
C ALA A 438 -14.04 -17.16 47.68
N ASN A 439 -14.70 -17.85 48.56
CA ASN A 439 -15.20 -19.23 48.36
C ASN A 439 -14.14 -20.23 47.86
N GLY A 440 -12.93 -20.18 48.41
CA GLY A 440 -11.81 -21.06 48.03
C GLY A 440 -10.98 -20.52 46.83
N TRP A 441 -11.35 -19.39 46.28
CA TRP A 441 -10.56 -18.67 45.27
C TRP A 441 -9.74 -17.56 45.94
N LYS A 442 -8.48 -17.45 45.52
CA LYS A 442 -7.61 -16.32 45.88
C LYS A 442 -7.64 -15.33 44.76
N LEU A 443 -8.24 -14.17 45.01
CA LEU A 443 -8.35 -13.05 44.05
C LEU A 443 -7.21 -12.07 44.28
N ASN A 444 -6.46 -11.72 43.21
CA ASN A 444 -5.34 -10.79 43.23
C ASN A 444 -5.56 -9.68 42.19
N PRO A 445 -6.22 -8.58 42.55
CA PRO A 445 -6.32 -7.42 41.69
C PRO A 445 -4.97 -6.69 41.62
N TYR A 446 -4.64 -6.17 40.43
CA TYR A 446 -3.42 -5.41 40.20
C TYR A 446 -3.61 -4.25 39.24
N ALA A 447 -2.73 -3.26 39.34
CA ALA A 447 -2.54 -2.19 38.37
C ALA A 447 -1.06 -2.07 38.04
N LYS A 448 -0.72 -1.83 36.78
CA LYS A 448 0.68 -1.67 36.31
C LYS A 448 0.76 -0.46 35.39
N VAL A 449 1.79 0.35 35.57
CA VAL A 449 2.17 1.41 34.64
C VAL A 449 3.53 1.06 34.05
N SER A 450 3.67 1.20 32.75
CA SER A 450 4.91 0.97 32.03
C SER A 450 5.24 2.14 31.12
N PHE A 451 6.54 2.39 30.96
CA PHE A 451 7.13 3.34 30.04
C PHE A 451 8.29 2.62 29.32
N THR A 452 8.30 2.65 28.01
CA THR A 452 9.25 1.87 27.21
C THR A 452 9.95 2.75 26.18
N PRO A 453 10.93 3.60 26.59
CA PRO A 453 11.73 4.32 25.61
C PRO A 453 12.38 3.36 24.62
N THR A 454 12.31 3.73 23.36
CA THR A 454 12.86 2.98 22.22
C THR A 454 13.92 3.83 21.55
N PHE A 455 15.06 3.24 21.24
CA PHE A 455 16.23 3.86 20.64
C PHE A 455 16.66 3.03 19.41
N GLY A 456 17.35 3.66 18.47
CA GLY A 456 17.87 3.02 17.27
C GLY A 456 17.09 3.46 16.04
N ASP A 457 16.89 2.55 15.09
CA ASP A 457 16.32 2.86 13.78
C ASP A 457 14.78 2.87 13.87
N ASP A 458 14.19 4.02 14.23
CA ASP A 458 12.73 4.22 14.34
C ASP A 458 12.09 4.70 13.04
N GLU A 459 12.90 5.06 12.04
CA GLU A 459 12.49 5.46 10.71
C GLU A 459 12.71 4.32 9.69
N ILE A 460 11.96 4.36 8.60
CA ILE A 460 12.21 3.55 7.40
C ILE A 460 12.78 4.45 6.30
N ASN A 461 13.74 3.95 5.54
CA ASN A 461 14.22 4.62 4.34
C ASN A 461 13.52 4.06 3.11
N VAL A 462 12.79 4.90 2.40
CA VAL A 462 12.11 4.56 1.16
C VAL A 462 12.72 5.35 0.02
N ARG A 463 13.53 4.68 -0.81
CA ARG A 463 14.20 5.29 -1.97
C ARG A 463 14.99 6.56 -1.63
N GLY A 464 15.67 6.57 -0.48
CA GLY A 464 16.46 7.72 -0.01
C GLY A 464 15.67 8.78 0.75
N TYR A 465 14.41 8.50 1.10
CA TYR A 465 13.58 9.36 1.94
C TYR A 465 13.31 8.69 3.28
N ASP A 466 13.71 9.33 4.38
CA ASP A 466 13.48 8.83 5.74
C ASP A 466 12.09 9.17 6.22
N GLN A 467 11.41 8.21 6.84
CA GLN A 467 10.02 8.30 7.26
C GLN A 467 9.83 7.63 8.62
N SER A 468 9.23 8.34 9.56
CA SER A 468 8.84 7.81 10.87
C SER A 468 7.89 6.62 10.72
N ALA A 469 8.21 5.49 11.36
CA ALA A 469 7.44 4.25 11.28
C ALA A 469 7.17 3.59 12.63
N LEU A 470 7.94 3.90 13.68
CA LEU A 470 7.84 3.27 14.99
C LEU A 470 7.56 4.29 16.10
N ASP A 471 6.68 3.93 17.02
CA ASP A 471 6.45 4.69 18.26
C ASP A 471 7.64 4.52 19.22
N THR A 472 8.32 5.61 19.56
CA THR A 472 9.55 5.59 20.37
C THR A 472 9.34 5.80 21.85
N LEU A 473 8.17 6.28 22.28
CA LEU A 473 7.88 6.62 23.68
C LEU A 473 6.54 6.06 24.19
N PRO A 474 6.27 4.74 24.06
CA PRO A 474 5.00 4.20 24.49
C PRO A 474 4.87 4.19 26.03
N VAL A 475 3.78 4.72 26.50
CA VAL A 475 3.32 4.65 27.91
C VAL A 475 2.05 3.83 27.98
N GLN A 476 1.97 2.88 28.92
CA GLN A 476 0.82 2.00 29.03
C GLN A 476 0.41 1.79 30.49
N GLY A 477 -0.90 1.86 30.75
CA GLY A 477 -1.53 1.41 31.98
C GLY A 477 -2.23 0.08 31.76
N ASN A 478 -2.13 -0.83 32.75
CA ASN A 478 -2.82 -2.12 32.76
C ASN A 478 -3.58 -2.27 34.08
N PHE A 479 -4.80 -2.77 34.02
CA PHE A 479 -5.60 -3.16 35.16
C PHE A 479 -6.03 -4.61 34.99
N GLY A 480 -5.81 -5.43 36.01
CA GLY A 480 -6.12 -6.86 35.90
C GLY A 480 -6.51 -7.49 37.23
N LEU A 481 -7.01 -8.70 37.08
CA LEU A 481 -7.39 -9.58 38.18
C LEU A 481 -6.91 -10.99 37.86
N SER A 482 -6.27 -11.65 38.81
CA SER A 482 -6.09 -13.10 38.77
C SER A 482 -6.90 -13.80 39.86
N ALA A 483 -7.41 -14.99 39.56
CA ALA A 483 -8.18 -15.82 40.46
C ALA A 483 -7.58 -17.23 40.47
N THR A 484 -7.06 -17.70 41.62
CA THR A 484 -6.40 -18.98 41.77
C THR A 484 -7.17 -19.92 42.70
N ASN A 485 -7.40 -21.16 42.28
CA ASN A 485 -7.95 -22.21 43.12
C ASN A 485 -7.17 -23.51 42.84
N GLY A 486 -6.44 -23.97 43.86
CA GLY A 486 -5.55 -25.15 43.69
C GLY A 486 -4.54 -24.93 42.57
N ASN A 487 -4.59 -25.78 41.57
CA ASN A 487 -3.66 -25.82 40.45
C ASN A 487 -4.08 -24.92 39.28
N VAL A 488 -5.24 -24.27 39.34
CA VAL A 488 -5.79 -23.46 38.26
C VAL A 488 -5.71 -21.98 38.61
N THR A 489 -5.23 -21.18 37.69
CA THR A 489 -5.28 -19.68 37.76
C THR A 489 -5.94 -19.14 36.50
N PHE A 490 -6.98 -18.36 36.68
CA PHE A 490 -7.55 -17.50 35.63
C PHE A 490 -7.00 -16.09 35.76
N GLY A 491 -6.78 -15.42 34.64
CA GLY A 491 -6.36 -14.02 34.57
C GLY A 491 -7.22 -13.24 33.58
N ALA A 492 -7.47 -11.97 33.90
CA ALA A 492 -8.04 -11.01 32.94
C ALA A 492 -7.37 -9.66 33.13
N ALA A 493 -7.12 -8.94 32.04
CA ALA A 493 -6.54 -7.60 32.10
C ALA A 493 -7.08 -6.72 30.96
N LEU A 494 -7.16 -5.42 31.25
CA LEU A 494 -7.38 -4.36 30.28
C LEU A 494 -6.14 -3.47 30.23
N SER A 495 -5.82 -2.96 29.05
CA SER A 495 -4.71 -2.05 28.83
C SER A 495 -5.15 -0.83 28.04
N ALA A 496 -4.55 0.31 28.36
CA ALA A 496 -4.68 1.53 27.59
C ALA A 496 -3.35 2.27 27.59
N GLY A 497 -2.99 2.90 26.48
CA GLY A 497 -1.73 3.61 26.38
C GLY A 497 -1.76 4.71 25.33
N PHE A 498 -0.68 5.45 25.32
CA PHE A 498 -0.38 6.50 24.37
C PHE A 498 1.13 6.52 24.10
N GLY A 499 1.50 7.07 22.98
CA GLY A 499 2.89 7.18 22.56
C GLY A 499 3.18 8.49 21.86
N GLN A 500 4.27 8.50 21.11
CA GLN A 500 4.63 9.60 20.23
C GLN A 500 3.64 9.68 19.04
N ASP A 501 3.63 10.80 18.31
CA ASP A 501 2.85 11.01 17.08
C ASP A 501 1.36 10.69 17.27
N CYS A 502 0.80 11.13 18.38
CA CYS A 502 -0.60 10.87 18.76
C CYS A 502 -0.98 9.37 18.77
N ALA A 503 0.02 8.49 18.89
CA ALA A 503 -0.22 7.05 18.99
C ALA A 503 -1.04 6.69 20.23
N LYS A 504 -2.04 5.82 20.04
CA LYS A 504 -2.94 5.34 21.09
C LYS A 504 -3.13 3.84 20.96
N ASN A 505 -3.24 3.17 22.10
CA ASN A 505 -3.63 1.76 22.12
C ASN A 505 -4.64 1.47 23.23
N PHE A 506 -5.50 0.51 22.94
CA PHE A 506 -6.44 -0.06 23.89
C PHE A 506 -6.53 -1.56 23.64
N GLY A 507 -6.49 -2.37 24.71
CA GLY A 507 -6.53 -3.80 24.59
C GLY A 507 -7.09 -4.51 25.81
N GLY A 508 -7.26 -5.83 25.66
CA GLY A 508 -7.66 -6.70 26.74
C GLY A 508 -7.25 -8.14 26.49
N LYS A 509 -7.05 -8.89 27.56
CA LYS A 509 -6.71 -10.31 27.48
C LYS A 509 -7.35 -11.10 28.62
N VAL A 510 -7.53 -12.38 28.37
CA VAL A 510 -7.89 -13.37 29.35
C VAL A 510 -6.98 -14.60 29.19
N GLY A 511 -6.68 -15.26 30.30
CA GLY A 511 -5.82 -16.43 30.25
C GLY A 511 -6.12 -17.44 31.34
N VAL A 512 -5.57 -18.63 31.16
CA VAL A 512 -5.63 -19.70 32.15
C VAL A 512 -4.27 -20.38 32.26
N THR A 513 -3.88 -20.71 33.48
CA THR A 513 -2.70 -21.49 33.80
C THR A 513 -3.11 -22.72 34.63
N TYR A 514 -2.57 -23.87 34.27
CA TYR A 514 -2.69 -25.12 35.06
C TYR A 514 -1.31 -25.63 35.45
N VAL A 515 -1.13 -25.92 36.73
CA VAL A 515 0.13 -26.43 37.29
C VAL A 515 -0.08 -27.90 37.68
N PHE A 516 0.79 -28.78 37.20
CA PHE A 516 0.75 -30.23 37.50
C PHE A 516 1.50 -30.57 38.78
#